data_ec9f08d302bb1252c665642c87dc494b
#
_entry.id   ec9f08d302bb1252c665642c87dc494b
#
_cell.length_a   1.000
_cell.length_b   1.000
_cell.length_c   1.000
_cell.angle_alpha   90.00
_cell.angle_beta   90.00
_cell.angle_gamma   90.00
#
_symmetry.space_group_name_H-M   'P 1'
#
loop_
_entity.id
_entity.type
_entity.pdbx_description
1 polymer ?
#
loop_
_entity_poly.entity_id
_entity_poly.type
_entity_poly.pdbx_seq_one_letter_code
_entity_poly.pdbx_strand_id
1 'polypeptide(L)'
;GYNYRMPNLNASLGIAQMKKIKYFIDTKREVASTYKEFFDNSNIHFYDEPNNAKSNFWLNVLIFENALLRDEALEYTNKNNIITRPPWKLMTKLKMFSDCEKSEITNSEDLESRILNIPSSVPLKN
;
A
#
# COMPACT_ATOMS: atom_id res chain seq x y z
N GLY A 1 -15.32 20.14 22.78
CA GLY A 1 -13.88 20.08 22.45
C GLY A 1 -13.41 18.68 22.17
N TYR A 2 -12.32 18.57 21.47
CA TYR A 2 -11.73 17.28 21.11
C TYR A 2 -10.69 16.89 22.17
N ASN A 3 -10.62 15.61 22.52
CA ASN A 3 -9.63 15.09 23.43
C ASN A 3 -8.54 14.35 22.63
N TYR A 4 -7.38 14.99 22.46
CA TYR A 4 -6.23 14.42 21.73
C TYR A 4 -5.18 13.77 22.66
N ARG A 5 -5.49 13.56 23.94
CA ARG A 5 -4.56 12.91 24.88
C ARG A 5 -4.55 11.41 24.62
N MET A 6 -3.33 10.85 24.54
CA MET A 6 -3.15 9.41 24.39
C MET A 6 -3.41 8.71 25.73
N PRO A 7 -4.37 7.76 25.81
CA PRO A 7 -4.55 6.95 27.00
C PRO A 7 -3.33 6.09 27.32
N ASN A 8 -3.10 5.82 28.61
CA ASN A 8 -1.95 5.01 29.05
C ASN A 8 -1.90 3.63 28.39
N LEU A 9 -3.04 3.00 28.16
CA LEU A 9 -3.12 1.72 27.47
C LEU A 9 -2.54 1.79 26.05
N ASN A 10 -2.92 2.81 25.28
CA ASN A 10 -2.41 3.02 23.94
C ASN A 10 -0.91 3.36 23.96
N ALA A 11 -0.47 4.16 24.92
CA ALA A 11 0.94 4.51 25.10
C ALA A 11 1.78 3.25 25.42
N SER A 12 1.30 2.39 26.30
CA SER A 12 1.97 1.14 26.66
C SER A 12 2.08 0.19 25.46
N LEU A 13 1.01 0.05 24.68
CA LEU A 13 1.02 -0.73 23.43
C LEU A 13 2.02 -0.13 22.43
N GLY A 14 2.01 1.20 22.27
CA GLY A 14 2.95 1.92 21.40
C GLY A 14 4.41 1.65 21.78
N ILE A 15 4.74 1.71 23.06
CA ILE A 15 6.10 1.41 23.56
C ILE A 15 6.50 -0.04 23.23
N ALA A 16 5.60 -0.99 23.41
CA ALA A 16 5.84 -2.40 23.08
C ALA A 16 6.12 -2.61 21.58
N GLN A 17 5.37 -1.92 20.71
CA GLN A 17 5.56 -1.97 19.26
C GLN A 17 6.87 -1.27 18.84
N MET A 18 7.20 -0.13 19.45
CA MET A 18 8.44 0.61 19.14
C MET A 18 9.71 -0.20 19.46
N LYS A 19 9.68 -1.07 20.47
CA LYS A 19 10.79 -1.98 20.76
C LYS A 19 11.08 -2.96 19.60
N LYS A 20 10.11 -3.23 18.73
CA LYS A 20 10.20 -4.16 17.60
C LYS A 20 10.25 -3.45 16.25
N ILE A 21 10.24 -2.12 16.21
CA ILE A 21 10.08 -1.35 14.97
C ILE A 21 11.16 -1.66 13.93
N LYS A 22 12.41 -1.81 14.39
CA LYS A 22 13.52 -2.17 13.50
C LYS A 22 13.27 -3.52 12.82
N TYR A 23 12.90 -4.53 13.58
CA TYR A 23 12.56 -5.85 13.04
C TYR A 23 11.41 -5.76 12.02
N PHE A 24 10.36 -5.00 12.33
CA PHE A 24 9.24 -4.84 11.41
C PHE A 24 9.66 -4.19 10.09
N ILE A 25 10.46 -3.12 10.16
CA ILE A 25 10.94 -2.41 8.96
C ILE A 25 11.84 -3.33 8.13
N ASP A 26 12.82 -3.98 8.76
CA ASP A 26 13.76 -4.86 8.06
C ASP A 26 12.99 -5.99 7.35
N THR A 27 12.07 -6.67 8.04
CA THR A 27 11.26 -7.75 7.44
C THR A 27 10.37 -7.26 6.31
N LYS A 28 9.76 -6.07 6.44
CA LYS A 28 8.95 -5.50 5.35
C LYS A 28 9.81 -5.20 4.11
N ARG A 29 11.02 -4.74 4.30
CA ARG A 29 11.96 -4.50 3.20
C ARG A 29 12.41 -5.80 2.52
N GLU A 30 12.61 -6.88 3.29
CA GLU A 30 12.88 -8.21 2.74
C GLU A 30 11.71 -8.71 1.89
N VAL A 31 10.48 -8.57 2.37
CA VAL A 31 9.27 -8.93 1.61
C VAL A 31 9.16 -8.11 0.32
N ALA A 32 9.41 -6.80 0.39
CA ALA A 32 9.40 -5.93 -0.79
C ALA A 32 10.48 -6.34 -1.81
N SER A 33 11.69 -6.67 -1.36
CA SER A 33 12.77 -7.18 -2.24
C SER A 33 12.37 -8.47 -2.95
N THR A 34 11.74 -9.40 -2.23
CA THR A 34 11.23 -10.64 -2.80
C THR A 34 10.20 -10.39 -3.90
N TYR A 35 9.26 -9.47 -3.67
CA TYR A 35 8.30 -9.09 -4.70
C TYR A 35 8.98 -8.42 -5.89
N LYS A 36 9.89 -7.49 -5.65
CA LYS A 36 10.64 -6.81 -6.72
C LYS A 36 11.36 -7.81 -7.61
N GLU A 37 12.12 -8.74 -7.02
CA GLU A 37 12.82 -9.80 -7.75
C GLU A 37 11.88 -10.70 -8.56
N PHE A 38 10.72 -11.05 -7.98
CA PHE A 38 9.73 -11.88 -8.65
C PHE A 38 9.13 -11.19 -9.88
N PHE A 39 8.83 -9.90 -9.79
CA PHE A 39 8.19 -9.15 -10.86
C PHE A 39 9.18 -8.49 -11.84
N ASP A 40 10.49 -8.55 -11.60
CA ASP A 40 11.53 -7.87 -12.41
C ASP A 40 11.51 -8.27 -13.90
N ASN A 41 11.16 -9.52 -14.20
CA ASN A 41 11.05 -10.04 -15.56
C ASN A 41 9.60 -10.19 -16.05
N SER A 42 8.66 -9.49 -15.47
CA SER A 42 7.24 -9.53 -15.83
C SER A 42 6.77 -8.21 -16.43
N ASN A 43 5.59 -8.22 -17.07
CA ASN A 43 4.92 -7.00 -17.55
C ASN A 43 4.18 -6.24 -16.42
N ILE A 44 4.31 -6.69 -15.16
CA ILE A 44 3.71 -6.05 -13.99
C ILE A 44 4.81 -5.30 -13.26
N HIS A 45 4.66 -4.01 -13.13
CA HIS A 45 5.67 -3.17 -12.48
C HIS A 45 5.48 -3.15 -10.95
N PHE A 46 6.50 -3.61 -10.21
CA PHE A 46 6.55 -3.39 -8.77
C PHE A 46 7.02 -1.96 -8.49
N TYR A 47 6.23 -1.18 -7.75
CA TYR A 47 6.58 0.19 -7.40
C TYR A 47 7.59 0.22 -6.25
N ASP A 48 8.83 0.52 -6.59
CA ASP A 48 9.94 0.62 -5.64
C ASP A 48 10.07 2.04 -5.05
N GLU A 49 10.93 2.18 -4.05
CA GLU A 49 11.25 3.48 -3.48
C GLU A 49 12.01 4.37 -4.49
N PRO A 50 11.70 5.65 -4.59
CA PRO A 50 12.42 6.56 -5.46
C PRO A 50 13.84 6.83 -4.94
N ASN A 51 14.72 7.28 -5.83
CA ASN A 51 16.06 7.69 -5.46
C ASN A 51 16.02 8.75 -4.34
N ASN A 52 16.91 8.64 -3.37
CA ASN A 52 17.00 9.52 -2.19
C ASN A 52 15.83 9.41 -1.19
N ALA A 53 15.02 8.36 -1.28
CA ALA A 53 14.00 8.03 -0.30
C ALA A 53 14.28 6.69 0.35
N LYS A 54 13.76 6.48 1.57
CA LYS A 54 13.81 5.20 2.27
C LYS A 54 12.40 4.83 2.72
N SER A 55 11.76 3.94 1.97
CA SER A 55 10.42 3.45 2.26
C SER A 55 10.42 2.45 3.44
N ASN A 56 9.37 2.49 4.23
CA ASN A 56 9.06 1.42 5.19
C ASN A 56 8.21 0.29 4.58
N PHE A 57 7.87 0.39 3.29
CA PHE A 57 7.00 -0.53 2.55
C PHE A 57 5.73 -0.89 3.33
N TRP A 58 5.07 0.16 3.86
CA TRP A 58 3.77 -0.02 4.52
C TRP A 58 2.79 -0.78 3.64
N LEU A 59 2.75 -0.42 2.35
CA LEU A 59 2.06 -1.15 1.30
C LEU A 59 3.05 -1.52 0.20
N ASN A 60 2.93 -2.74 -0.32
CA ASN A 60 3.57 -3.15 -1.56
C ASN A 60 2.57 -2.95 -2.70
N VAL A 61 3.03 -2.37 -3.80
CA VAL A 61 2.19 -1.89 -4.87
C VAL A 61 2.64 -2.48 -6.20
N LEU A 62 1.67 -3.02 -6.94
CA LEU A 62 1.84 -3.41 -8.33
C LEU A 62 1.11 -2.42 -9.24
N ILE A 63 1.73 -2.10 -10.37
CA ILE A 63 1.13 -1.29 -11.43
C ILE A 63 0.98 -2.17 -12.67
N PHE A 64 -0.25 -2.34 -13.11
CA PHE A 64 -0.61 -3.11 -14.29
C PHE A 64 -0.61 -2.23 -15.54
N GLU A 65 -0.55 -2.86 -16.71
CA GLU A 65 -0.60 -2.17 -17.99
C GLU A 65 -1.93 -1.41 -18.18
N ASN A 66 -3.03 -2.00 -17.71
CA ASN A 66 -4.36 -1.40 -17.81
C ASN A 66 -5.27 -1.85 -16.65
N ALA A 67 -6.44 -1.19 -16.55
CA ALA A 67 -7.42 -1.46 -15.50
C ALA A 67 -8.01 -2.88 -15.57
N LEU A 68 -8.19 -3.45 -16.77
CA LEU A 68 -8.76 -4.78 -16.95
C LEU A 68 -7.87 -5.83 -16.30
N LEU A 69 -6.58 -5.83 -16.62
CA LEU A 69 -5.61 -6.76 -16.03
C LEU A 69 -5.50 -6.61 -14.51
N ARG A 70 -5.59 -5.36 -14.00
CA ARG A 70 -5.64 -5.11 -12.57
C ARG A 70 -6.88 -5.75 -11.92
N ASP A 71 -8.05 -5.60 -12.53
CA ASP A 71 -9.30 -6.14 -12.00
C ASP A 71 -9.33 -7.67 -12.05
N GLU A 72 -8.81 -8.28 -13.12
CA GLU A 72 -8.63 -9.73 -13.23
C GLU A 72 -7.69 -10.25 -12.12
N ALA A 73 -6.56 -9.58 -11.89
CA ALA A 73 -5.63 -9.94 -10.81
C ALA A 73 -6.26 -9.79 -9.43
N LEU A 74 -7.03 -8.71 -9.19
CA LEU A 74 -7.76 -8.48 -7.95
C LEU A 74 -8.75 -9.63 -7.68
N GLU A 75 -9.54 -10.01 -8.69
CA GLU A 75 -10.51 -11.09 -8.56
C GLU A 75 -9.82 -12.44 -8.33
N TYR A 76 -8.80 -12.76 -9.14
CA TYR A 76 -8.06 -14.01 -9.05
C TYR A 76 -7.39 -14.19 -7.68
N THR A 77 -6.68 -13.18 -7.20
CA THR A 77 -5.97 -13.25 -5.91
C THR A 77 -6.94 -13.43 -4.75
N ASN A 78 -8.04 -12.65 -4.72
CA ASN A 78 -9.03 -12.77 -3.64
C ASN A 78 -9.79 -14.10 -3.66
N LYS A 79 -10.09 -14.67 -4.86
CA LYS A 79 -10.64 -16.04 -4.98
C LYS A 79 -9.68 -17.11 -4.43
N ASN A 80 -8.38 -16.87 -4.49
CA ASN A 80 -7.35 -17.78 -3.96
C ASN A 80 -6.90 -17.42 -2.53
N ASN A 81 -7.69 -16.67 -1.78
CA ASN A 81 -7.41 -16.24 -0.40
C ASN A 81 -6.14 -15.38 -0.24
N ILE A 82 -5.66 -14.76 -1.30
CA ILE A 82 -4.61 -13.74 -1.25
C ILE A 82 -5.29 -12.39 -1.26
N ILE A 83 -5.36 -11.75 -0.08
CA ILE A 83 -6.09 -10.49 0.08
C ILE A 83 -5.32 -9.36 -0.59
N THR A 84 -5.85 -8.88 -1.70
CA THR A 84 -5.39 -7.70 -2.42
C THR A 84 -6.51 -6.67 -2.49
N ARG A 85 -6.17 -5.42 -2.76
CA ARG A 85 -7.15 -4.33 -2.84
C ARG A 85 -6.67 -3.22 -3.78
N PRO A 86 -7.57 -2.51 -4.46
CA PRO A 86 -7.22 -1.29 -5.19
C PRO A 86 -6.73 -0.20 -4.22
N PRO A 87 -6.14 0.89 -4.71
CA PRO A 87 -5.81 2.06 -3.91
C PRO A 87 -7.08 2.72 -3.37
N TRP A 88 -6.91 3.66 -2.44
CA TRP A 88 -8.04 4.50 -2.03
C TRP A 88 -8.53 5.37 -3.19
N LYS A 89 -9.83 5.59 -3.22
CA LYS A 89 -10.45 6.54 -4.15
C LYS A 89 -9.77 7.90 -4.05
N LEU A 90 -9.51 8.52 -5.19
CA LEU A 90 -9.04 9.91 -5.23
C LEU A 90 -10.00 10.82 -4.48
N MET A 91 -9.48 11.76 -3.71
CA MET A 91 -10.29 12.69 -2.92
C MET A 91 -11.27 13.47 -3.80
N THR A 92 -10.87 13.81 -5.01
CA THR A 92 -11.71 14.49 -6.01
C THR A 92 -12.95 13.70 -6.45
N LYS A 93 -12.94 12.38 -6.24
CA LYS A 93 -14.07 11.47 -6.52
C LYS A 93 -14.98 11.24 -5.31
N LEU A 94 -14.62 11.80 -4.14
CA LEU A 94 -15.42 11.70 -2.94
C LEU A 94 -16.53 12.78 -2.97
N LYS A 95 -17.76 12.39 -2.65
CA LYS A 95 -18.92 13.28 -2.70
C LYS A 95 -18.74 14.58 -1.90
N MET A 96 -18.06 14.51 -0.76
CA MET A 96 -17.83 15.68 0.10
C MET A 96 -16.89 16.71 -0.50
N PHE A 97 -16.12 16.37 -1.56
CA PHE A 97 -15.17 17.24 -2.24
C PHE A 97 -15.55 17.51 -3.70
N SER A 98 -16.79 17.19 -4.12
CA SER A 98 -17.25 17.38 -5.50
C SER A 98 -17.11 18.81 -5.97
N ASP A 99 -17.37 19.77 -5.08
CA ASP A 99 -17.42 21.21 -5.39
C ASP A 99 -16.10 21.92 -5.04
N CYS A 100 -15.07 21.18 -4.63
CA CYS A 100 -13.77 21.76 -4.36
C CYS A 100 -13.01 22.04 -5.65
N GLU A 101 -12.18 23.09 -5.64
CA GLU A 101 -11.26 23.40 -6.72
C GLU A 101 -10.29 22.25 -6.96
N LYS A 102 -10.01 21.93 -8.22
CA LYS A 102 -9.17 20.81 -8.63
C LYS A 102 -8.13 21.28 -9.64
N SER A 103 -6.92 20.82 -9.51
CA SER A 103 -5.93 20.87 -10.59
C SER A 103 -6.16 19.70 -11.57
N GLU A 104 -5.37 19.66 -12.63
CA GLU A 104 -5.33 18.50 -13.52
C GLU A 104 -4.78 17.27 -12.76
N ILE A 105 -5.51 16.15 -12.81
CA ILE A 105 -5.20 14.92 -12.09
C ILE A 105 -5.15 13.67 -12.99
N THR A 106 -4.98 13.85 -14.29
CA THR A 106 -4.99 12.77 -15.28
C THR A 106 -4.05 11.62 -14.91
N ASN A 107 -2.83 11.91 -14.48
CA ASN A 107 -1.88 10.88 -14.04
C ASN A 107 -2.36 10.14 -12.79
N SER A 108 -3.00 10.84 -11.86
CA SER A 108 -3.55 10.21 -10.65
C SER A 108 -4.72 9.30 -10.95
N GLU A 109 -5.57 9.66 -11.91
CA GLU A 109 -6.70 8.85 -12.36
C GLU A 109 -6.22 7.60 -13.11
N ASP A 110 -5.21 7.73 -13.96
CA ASP A 110 -4.59 6.60 -14.64
C ASP A 110 -4.01 5.62 -13.61
N LEU A 111 -3.19 6.08 -12.70
CA LEU A 111 -2.59 5.25 -11.67
C LEU A 111 -3.63 4.60 -10.74
N GLU A 112 -4.66 5.34 -10.31
CA GLU A 112 -5.75 4.78 -9.50
C GLU A 112 -6.39 3.56 -10.18
N SER A 113 -6.55 3.62 -11.50
CA SER A 113 -7.18 2.54 -12.26
C SER A 113 -6.31 1.27 -12.37
N ARG A 114 -4.99 1.41 -12.33
CA ARG A 114 -4.00 0.35 -12.61
C ARG A 114 -3.28 -0.20 -11.40
N ILE A 115 -3.39 0.46 -10.24
CA ILE A 115 -2.70 0.06 -9.01
C ILE A 115 -3.45 -1.06 -8.29
N LEU A 116 -2.67 -2.03 -7.78
CA LEU A 116 -3.12 -3.06 -6.86
C LEU A 116 -2.18 -3.14 -5.66
N ASN A 117 -2.73 -3.01 -4.46
CA ASN A 117 -2.00 -3.26 -3.22
C ASN A 117 -2.00 -4.77 -2.92
N ILE A 118 -0.81 -5.32 -2.72
CA ILE A 118 -0.58 -6.72 -2.41
C ILE A 118 -0.18 -6.91 -0.94
N PRO A 119 -0.21 -8.14 -0.39
CA PRO A 119 0.09 -8.39 1.01
C PRO A 119 1.41 -7.77 1.45
N SER A 120 1.39 -7.02 2.56
CA SER A 120 2.53 -6.25 3.06
C SER A 120 2.77 -6.46 4.56
N SER A 121 2.09 -7.42 5.17
CA SER A 121 2.23 -7.73 6.59
C SER A 121 3.56 -8.42 6.88
N VAL A 122 4.10 -8.16 8.08
CA VAL A 122 5.22 -8.96 8.60
C VAL A 122 4.72 -10.39 8.84
N PRO A 123 5.35 -11.42 8.25
CA PRO A 123 4.97 -12.80 8.49
C PRO A 123 5.08 -13.15 9.98
N LEU A 124 4.10 -13.91 10.49
CA LEU A 124 4.22 -14.48 11.83
C LEU A 124 5.36 -15.50 11.81
N LYS A 125 6.34 -15.34 12.71
CA LYS A 125 7.30 -16.42 12.97
C LYS A 125 6.56 -17.50 13.77
N ASN A 126 6.44 -18.68 13.20
CA ASN A 126 6.03 -19.88 13.92
C ASN A 126 7.11 -20.26 14.95
#